data_07d1600b031587921551f5bf0d52dff5
#
_entry.id   07d1600b031587921551f5bf0d52dff5
#
_cell.length_a   1.000
_cell.length_b   1.000
_cell.length_c   1.000
_cell.angle_alpha   90.00
_cell.angle_beta   90.00
_cell.angle_gamma   90.00
#
_symmetry.space_group_name_H-M   'P 1'
#
loop_
_entity.id
_entity.type
_entity.pdbx_description
1 polymer ?
#
loop_
_entity_poly.entity_id
_entity_poly.type
_entity_poly.pdbx_seq_one_letter_code
_entity_poly.pdbx_strand_id
1 'polypeptide(L)'
;NLGITPEWYKRRMAEIKDRSRNPGYSSYTQQLFMSQLSIEEFSRFQEKMFRFPGFYVQKRSIRQYQYPYAAHILGDVGEVGPEEIKEDAYYRSGDYIGKLGVERSYEKQLRGEKGSEILLRDAYGRIKGRYQDGKFDRAPIPGKNLRLSIDLELQALGERLMNGKLGSIVAIEPSTGEVLCMVSSPTYDPRLMVGRQRGQNNRLLSRDPHKPLLNRAIMGQYPPG
;
A
#
# COMPACT_ATOMS: atom_id res chain seq x y z
N ASN A 1 17.82 19.37 0.60
CA ASN A 1 16.67 19.76 -0.25
C ASN A 1 15.89 18.52 -0.63
N LEU A 2 14.59 18.49 -0.30
CA LEU A 2 13.64 17.43 -0.69
C LEU A 2 13.17 17.58 -2.16
N GLY A 3 13.81 18.46 -2.94
CA GLY A 3 13.38 18.77 -4.32
C GLY A 3 12.01 19.46 -4.44
N ILE A 4 11.53 20.04 -3.35
CA ILE A 4 10.21 20.68 -3.28
C ILE A 4 10.34 22.12 -3.80
N THR A 5 9.58 22.47 -4.85
CA THR A 5 9.44 23.85 -5.31
C THR A 5 8.32 24.58 -4.58
N PRO A 6 8.34 25.92 -4.50
CA PRO A 6 7.25 26.70 -3.89
C PRO A 6 5.88 26.42 -4.54
N GLU A 7 5.83 26.20 -5.85
CA GLU A 7 4.62 25.89 -6.59
C GLU A 7 4.08 24.51 -6.21
N TRP A 8 4.96 23.51 -6.11
CA TRP A 8 4.60 22.16 -5.66
C TRP A 8 4.05 22.21 -4.24
N TYR A 9 4.70 22.97 -3.33
CA TYR A 9 4.25 23.13 -1.96
C TYR A 9 2.84 23.73 -1.90
N LYS A 10 2.59 24.85 -2.61
CA LYS A 10 1.27 25.49 -2.66
C LYS A 10 0.19 24.56 -3.16
N ARG A 11 0.47 23.84 -4.26
CA ARG A 11 -0.44 22.84 -4.82
C ARG A 11 -0.74 21.73 -3.81
N ARG A 12 0.29 21.19 -3.16
CA ARG A 12 0.12 20.12 -2.18
C ARG A 12 -0.72 20.58 -0.98
N MET A 13 -0.50 21.77 -0.49
CA MET A 13 -1.29 22.35 0.60
C MET A 13 -2.76 22.57 0.21
N ALA A 14 -3.03 22.96 -1.03
CA ALA A 14 -4.39 23.07 -1.55
C ALA A 14 -5.08 21.71 -1.64
N GLU A 15 -4.38 20.69 -2.15
CA GLU A 15 -4.89 19.30 -2.22
C GLU A 15 -5.23 18.73 -0.83
N ILE A 16 -4.37 18.98 0.18
CA ILE A 16 -4.61 18.53 1.55
C ILE A 16 -5.88 19.16 2.15
N LYS A 17 -6.13 20.43 1.84
CA LYS A 17 -7.30 21.17 2.33
C LYS A 17 -8.59 20.88 1.56
N ASP A 18 -8.47 20.30 0.40
CA ASP A 18 -9.61 19.94 -0.45
C ASP A 18 -10.37 18.74 0.15
N ARG A 19 -11.54 18.98 0.69
CA ARG A 19 -12.40 17.94 1.29
C ARG A 19 -12.93 16.92 0.30
N SER A 20 -12.94 17.23 -1.01
CA SER A 20 -13.31 16.26 -2.03
C SER A 20 -12.24 15.16 -2.20
N ARG A 21 -10.98 15.54 -2.02
CA ARG A 21 -9.82 14.64 -2.08
C ARG A 21 -9.42 14.07 -0.72
N ASN A 22 -9.71 14.80 0.35
CA ASN A 22 -9.39 14.43 1.72
C ASN A 22 -10.63 14.65 2.63
N PRO A 23 -11.60 13.72 2.58
CA PRO A 23 -12.85 13.85 3.36
C PRO A 23 -12.62 13.99 4.87
N GLY A 24 -11.52 13.42 5.39
CA GLY A 24 -11.12 13.50 6.80
C GLY A 24 -10.31 14.74 7.17
N TYR A 25 -10.21 15.76 6.30
CA TYR A 25 -9.44 16.95 6.59
C TYR A 25 -10.00 17.72 7.81
N SER A 26 -9.10 17.99 8.75
CA SER A 26 -9.31 18.91 9.86
C SER A 26 -8.03 19.71 10.09
N SER A 27 -8.17 21.00 10.38
CA SER A 27 -7.04 21.86 10.75
C SER A 27 -6.41 21.49 12.09
N TYR A 28 -7.09 20.69 12.89
CA TYR A 28 -6.64 20.25 14.22
C TYR A 28 -5.94 18.90 14.21
N THR A 29 -5.98 18.18 13.10
CA THR A 29 -5.35 16.87 12.97
C THR A 29 -4.12 16.92 12.06
N GLN A 30 -3.17 16.04 12.31
CA GLN A 30 -2.01 15.88 11.44
C GLN A 30 -2.47 15.38 10.08
N GLN A 31 -1.90 15.97 9.02
CA GLN A 31 -2.19 15.62 7.64
C GLN A 31 -0.95 15.12 6.95
N LEU A 32 -1.10 14.14 6.05
CA LEU A 32 0.01 13.62 5.28
C LEU A 32 0.45 14.64 4.23
N PHE A 33 1.64 15.19 4.40
CA PHE A 33 2.23 16.12 3.44
C PHE A 33 3.02 15.37 2.34
N MET A 34 3.89 14.45 2.73
CA MET A 34 4.70 13.64 1.83
C MET A 34 4.89 12.25 2.44
N SER A 35 4.86 11.22 1.62
CA SER A 35 5.08 9.83 2.03
C SER A 35 6.38 9.27 1.44
N GLN A 36 6.87 8.19 2.03
CA GLN A 36 7.95 7.37 1.50
C GLN A 36 9.26 8.14 1.24
N LEU A 37 9.69 8.91 2.24
CA LEU A 37 11.01 9.53 2.22
C LEU A 37 12.10 8.45 2.23
N SER A 38 13.12 8.60 1.40
CA SER A 38 14.32 7.76 1.50
C SER A 38 15.08 8.05 2.79
N ILE A 39 16.00 7.16 3.16
CA ILE A 39 16.85 7.36 4.35
C ILE A 39 17.66 8.65 4.19
N GLU A 40 18.20 8.92 3.00
CA GLU A 40 18.99 10.12 2.71
C GLU A 40 18.12 11.38 2.75
N GLU A 41 16.91 11.34 2.17
CA GLU A 41 15.95 12.44 2.21
C GLU A 41 15.54 12.73 3.66
N PHE A 42 15.27 11.69 4.44
CA PHE A 42 14.92 11.81 5.85
C PHE A 42 16.06 12.43 6.67
N SER A 43 17.30 11.92 6.53
CA SER A 43 18.45 12.43 7.27
C SER A 43 18.68 13.92 6.99
N ARG A 44 18.64 14.33 5.72
CA ARG A 44 18.75 15.74 5.32
C ARG A 44 17.64 16.62 5.85
N PHE A 45 16.43 16.08 5.94
CA PHE A 45 15.28 16.80 6.50
C PHE A 45 15.40 16.91 8.02
N GLN A 46 15.79 15.83 8.69
CA GLN A 46 15.92 15.76 10.14
C GLN A 46 16.89 16.82 10.68
N GLU A 47 18.04 17.03 10.02
CA GLU A 47 19.00 18.06 10.36
C GLU A 47 18.42 19.47 10.36
N LYS A 48 17.40 19.72 9.51
CA LYS A 48 16.78 21.02 9.29
C LYS A 48 15.36 21.14 9.86
N MET A 49 14.88 20.09 10.52
CA MET A 49 13.49 20.01 10.98
C MET A 49 13.13 21.14 11.97
N PHE A 50 14.09 21.64 12.73
CA PHE A 50 13.90 22.78 13.63
C PHE A 50 13.44 24.08 12.92
N ARG A 51 13.69 24.20 11.60
CA ARG A 51 13.26 25.33 10.75
C ARG A 51 11.81 25.19 10.25
N PHE A 52 11.21 24.03 10.45
CA PHE A 52 9.88 23.69 9.94
C PHE A 52 8.92 23.34 11.07
N PRO A 53 8.55 24.32 11.92
CA PRO A 53 7.60 24.07 13.00
C PRO A 53 6.27 23.59 12.42
N GLY A 54 5.69 22.56 13.03
CA GLY A 54 4.45 21.94 12.57
C GLY A 54 4.62 20.77 11.61
N PHE A 55 5.85 20.47 11.17
CA PHE A 55 6.12 19.25 10.43
C PHE A 55 6.68 18.17 11.37
N TYR A 56 6.17 16.94 11.20
CA TYR A 56 6.55 15.78 11.99
C TYR A 56 6.85 14.63 11.06
N VAL A 57 7.75 13.75 11.47
CA VAL A 57 8.05 12.51 10.73
C VAL A 57 7.45 11.34 11.47
N GLN A 58 6.71 10.52 10.74
CA GLN A 58 6.13 9.28 11.23
C GLN A 58 6.74 8.10 10.49
N LYS A 59 7.26 7.12 11.21
CA LYS A 59 7.67 5.84 10.64
C LYS A 59 6.44 5.02 10.27
N ARG A 60 6.47 4.40 9.10
CA ARG A 60 5.43 3.47 8.65
C ARG A 60 6.05 2.21 8.08
N SER A 61 5.41 1.09 8.31
CA SER A 61 5.76 -0.17 7.64
C SER A 61 5.31 -0.14 6.19
N ILE A 62 6.16 -0.63 5.31
CA ILE A 62 5.86 -0.80 3.89
C ILE A 62 5.83 -2.29 3.60
N ARG A 63 4.89 -2.73 2.76
CA ARG A 63 4.85 -4.12 2.30
C ARG A 63 6.12 -4.44 1.52
N GLN A 64 6.70 -5.59 1.79
CA GLN A 64 7.86 -6.11 1.07
C GLN A 64 7.54 -7.51 0.57
N TYR A 65 7.74 -7.74 -0.71
CA TYR A 65 7.64 -9.06 -1.32
C TYR A 65 9.05 -9.66 -1.43
N GLN A 66 9.23 -10.82 -0.83
CA GLN A 66 10.56 -11.47 -0.77
C GLN A 66 10.94 -12.07 -2.12
N TYR A 67 9.95 -12.58 -2.86
CA TYR A 67 10.15 -13.30 -4.12
C TYR A 67 9.51 -12.55 -5.28
N PRO A 68 10.07 -12.68 -6.51
CA PRO A 68 9.54 -12.02 -7.71
C PRO A 68 8.39 -12.80 -8.36
N TYR A 69 7.70 -13.65 -7.63
CA TYR A 69 6.67 -14.56 -8.12
C TYR A 69 5.31 -14.30 -7.48
N ALA A 70 4.28 -14.92 -8.06
CA ALA A 70 2.90 -14.91 -7.55
C ALA A 70 2.23 -13.53 -7.49
N ALA A 71 2.61 -12.60 -8.36
CA ALA A 71 2.08 -11.23 -8.35
C ALA A 71 0.54 -11.18 -8.43
N HIS A 72 -0.09 -12.00 -9.27
CA HIS A 72 -1.54 -12.03 -9.44
C HIS A 72 -2.27 -12.66 -8.25
N ILE A 73 -1.61 -13.55 -7.50
CA ILE A 73 -2.16 -14.17 -6.29
C ILE A 73 -2.05 -13.19 -5.13
N LEU A 74 -0.84 -12.68 -4.88
CA LEU A 74 -0.57 -11.77 -3.78
C LEU A 74 -1.36 -10.46 -3.95
N GLY A 75 -1.40 -9.96 -5.17
CA GLY A 75 -1.95 -8.64 -5.45
C GLY A 75 -0.99 -7.53 -5.06
N ASP A 76 -1.53 -6.39 -4.73
CA ASP A 76 -0.74 -5.23 -4.35
C ASP A 76 -1.45 -4.34 -3.32
N VAL A 77 -0.64 -3.52 -2.66
CA VAL A 77 -1.09 -2.56 -1.66
C VAL A 77 -0.91 -1.15 -2.21
N GLY A 78 -1.95 -0.35 -2.15
CA GLY A 78 -1.94 1.03 -2.63
C GLY A 78 -2.46 2.02 -1.59
N GLU A 79 -2.20 3.31 -1.81
CA GLU A 79 -2.78 4.35 -0.98
C GLU A 79 -4.30 4.38 -1.13
N VAL A 80 -5.01 4.62 -0.02
CA VAL A 80 -6.47 4.73 0.00
C VAL A 80 -6.93 5.94 -0.81
N GLY A 81 -8.01 5.76 -1.56
CA GLY A 81 -8.71 6.84 -2.25
C GLY A 81 -9.82 7.45 -1.40
N PRO A 82 -10.44 8.54 -1.90
CA PRO A 82 -11.53 9.20 -1.19
C PRO A 82 -12.76 8.29 -0.95
N GLU A 83 -12.99 7.33 -1.84
CA GLU A 83 -14.13 6.41 -1.73
C GLU A 83 -13.93 5.41 -0.60
N GLU A 84 -12.75 4.76 -0.53
CA GLU A 84 -12.44 3.83 0.56
C GLU A 84 -12.45 4.53 1.94
N ILE A 85 -12.07 5.82 2.00
CA ILE A 85 -12.14 6.60 3.24
C ILE A 85 -13.58 6.86 3.65
N LYS A 86 -14.51 7.03 2.69
CA LYS A 86 -15.94 7.21 2.98
C LYS A 86 -16.62 5.91 3.40
N GLU A 87 -16.21 4.79 2.82
CA GLU A 87 -16.79 3.48 3.09
C GLU A 87 -16.36 2.91 4.44
N ASP A 88 -15.10 3.12 4.84
CA ASP A 88 -14.58 2.58 6.10
C ASP A 88 -13.85 3.67 6.90
N ALA A 89 -14.44 4.06 8.03
CA ALA A 89 -13.90 5.05 8.95
C ALA A 89 -12.53 4.68 9.57
N TYR A 90 -12.08 3.44 9.38
CA TYR A 90 -10.74 3.01 9.74
C TYR A 90 -9.66 3.77 8.97
N TYR A 91 -9.93 4.08 7.68
CA TYR A 91 -8.94 4.68 6.79
C TYR A 91 -8.90 6.19 6.88
N ARG A 92 -7.68 6.71 6.75
CA ARG A 92 -7.39 8.15 6.63
C ARG A 92 -6.48 8.38 5.43
N SER A 93 -6.48 9.59 4.92
CA SER A 93 -5.57 9.98 3.82
C SER A 93 -4.12 9.60 4.15
N GLY A 94 -3.48 8.91 3.23
CA GLY A 94 -2.13 8.38 3.37
C GLY A 94 -2.03 6.98 3.97
N ASP A 95 -3.15 6.36 4.35
CA ASP A 95 -3.15 4.94 4.69
C ASP A 95 -3.02 4.08 3.43
N TYR A 96 -2.69 2.82 3.63
CA TYR A 96 -2.59 1.83 2.58
C TYR A 96 -3.68 0.78 2.73
N ILE A 97 -4.13 0.25 1.60
CA ILE A 97 -5.16 -0.79 1.51
C ILE A 97 -4.77 -1.80 0.44
N GLY A 98 -5.09 -3.05 0.63
CA GLY A 98 -4.99 -4.08 -0.41
C GLY A 98 -5.91 -3.76 -1.58
N LYS A 99 -5.33 -3.64 -2.78
CA LYS A 99 -6.08 -3.29 -4.00
C LYS A 99 -6.54 -4.51 -4.78
N LEU A 100 -5.74 -5.57 -4.80
CA LEU A 100 -5.98 -6.80 -5.55
C LEU A 100 -5.54 -8.03 -4.75
N GLY A 101 -5.95 -9.21 -5.23
CA GLY A 101 -5.48 -10.51 -4.75
C GLY A 101 -5.72 -10.77 -3.28
N VAL A 102 -4.81 -11.49 -2.67
CA VAL A 102 -4.81 -11.85 -1.24
C VAL A 102 -4.77 -10.60 -0.36
N GLU A 103 -4.00 -9.58 -0.74
CA GLU A 103 -3.92 -8.31 0.00
C GLU A 103 -5.30 -7.66 0.15
N ARG A 104 -6.14 -7.69 -0.90
CA ARG A 104 -7.52 -7.17 -0.84
C ARG A 104 -8.46 -8.11 -0.10
N SER A 105 -8.41 -9.39 -0.41
CA SER A 105 -9.36 -10.36 0.13
C SER A 105 -9.24 -10.55 1.63
N TYR A 106 -8.02 -10.42 2.15
CA TYR A 106 -7.69 -10.58 3.57
C TYR A 106 -7.25 -9.27 4.24
N GLU A 107 -7.63 -8.13 3.67
CA GLU A 107 -7.25 -6.80 4.16
C GLU A 107 -7.52 -6.64 5.66
N LYS A 108 -8.70 -7.00 6.13
CA LYS A 108 -9.10 -6.87 7.54
C LYS A 108 -8.21 -7.66 8.49
N GLN A 109 -7.71 -8.81 8.05
CA GLN A 109 -6.79 -9.66 8.82
C GLN A 109 -5.36 -9.12 8.78
N LEU A 110 -4.94 -8.58 7.62
CA LEU A 110 -3.58 -8.14 7.36
C LEU A 110 -3.27 -6.75 7.92
N ARG A 111 -4.26 -5.85 7.94
CA ARG A 111 -4.06 -4.45 8.34
C ARG A 111 -3.82 -4.22 9.82
N GLY A 112 -4.28 -5.14 10.69
CA GLY A 112 -4.24 -4.98 12.14
C GLY A 112 -5.16 -3.87 12.66
N GLU A 113 -4.88 -3.39 13.87
CA GLU A 113 -5.61 -2.29 14.50
C GLU A 113 -4.69 -1.12 14.78
N LYS A 114 -5.16 0.08 14.48
CA LYS A 114 -4.40 1.31 14.74
C LYS A 114 -4.37 1.61 16.22
N GLY A 115 -3.21 1.96 16.71
CA GLY A 115 -3.06 2.61 18.01
C GLY A 115 -3.61 4.03 18.02
N SER A 116 -3.82 4.58 19.18
CA SER A 116 -4.21 5.98 19.36
C SER A 116 -3.47 6.61 20.54
N GLU A 117 -3.01 7.84 20.37
CA GLU A 117 -2.41 8.66 21.41
C GLU A 117 -3.26 9.90 21.64
N ILE A 118 -3.55 10.22 22.91
CA ILE A 118 -4.29 11.42 23.27
C ILE A 118 -3.28 12.49 23.69
N LEU A 119 -3.18 13.52 22.85
CA LEU A 119 -2.21 14.60 23.04
C LEU A 119 -2.87 15.86 23.56
N LEU A 120 -2.23 16.48 24.55
CA LEU A 120 -2.58 17.82 25.02
C LEU A 120 -2.00 18.87 24.06
N ARG A 121 -2.83 19.83 23.65
CA ARG A 121 -2.42 20.97 22.82
C ARG A 121 -2.76 22.27 23.46
N ASP A 122 -1.90 23.27 23.27
CA ASP A 122 -2.21 24.66 23.67
C ASP A 122 -3.15 25.33 22.64
N ALA A 123 -3.57 26.55 22.94
CA ALA A 123 -4.43 27.37 22.08
C ALA A 123 -3.82 27.65 20.69
N TYR A 124 -2.51 27.50 20.53
CA TYR A 124 -1.79 27.65 19.28
C TYR A 124 -1.59 26.31 18.54
N GLY A 125 -2.18 25.20 19.04
CA GLY A 125 -2.09 23.89 18.43
C GLY A 125 -0.78 23.14 18.71
N ARG A 126 0.11 23.65 19.56
CA ARG A 126 1.39 23.01 19.89
C ARG A 126 1.18 21.89 20.89
N ILE A 127 1.81 20.73 20.64
CA ILE A 127 1.76 19.58 21.52
C ILE A 127 2.53 19.91 22.81
N LYS A 128 1.87 19.74 23.96
CA LYS A 128 2.44 19.96 25.30
C LYS A 128 2.80 18.67 26.01
N GLY A 129 2.25 17.56 25.58
CA GLY A 129 2.48 16.26 26.19
C GLY A 129 1.35 15.28 25.91
N ARG A 130 1.40 14.13 26.56
CA ARG A 130 0.34 13.12 26.53
C ARG A 130 -0.69 13.41 27.61
N TYR A 131 -1.96 13.17 27.31
CA TYR A 131 -3.01 13.29 28.30
C TYR A 131 -2.83 12.24 29.40
N GLN A 132 -2.80 12.67 30.67
CA GLN A 132 -2.58 11.82 31.85
C GLN A 132 -1.43 10.80 31.63
N ASP A 133 -0.28 11.27 31.13
CA ASP A 133 0.93 10.49 30.88
C ASP A 133 0.72 9.27 29.98
N GLY A 134 -0.29 9.33 29.11
CA GLY A 134 -0.60 8.26 28.16
C GLY A 134 -1.46 7.12 28.71
N LYS A 135 -2.09 7.28 29.87
CA LYS A 135 -2.94 6.26 30.51
C LYS A 135 -4.07 5.75 29.60
N PHE A 136 -4.54 6.57 28.69
CA PHE A 136 -5.61 6.24 27.73
C PHE A 136 -5.11 5.96 26.31
N ASP A 137 -3.80 5.94 26.13
CA ASP A 137 -3.22 5.56 24.85
C ASP A 137 -3.48 4.06 24.57
N ARG A 138 -3.71 3.75 23.31
CA ARG A 138 -3.89 2.36 22.85
C ARG A 138 -2.71 2.00 21.94
N ALA A 139 -2.01 0.94 22.27
CA ALA A 139 -0.97 0.41 21.42
C ALA A 139 -1.56 -0.16 20.10
N PRO A 140 -0.87 -0.03 18.96
CA PRO A 140 -1.29 -0.68 17.73
C PRO A 140 -1.18 -2.20 17.85
N ILE A 141 -2.14 -2.92 17.26
CA ILE A 141 -2.12 -4.38 17.17
C ILE A 141 -1.71 -4.76 15.75
N PRO A 142 -0.63 -5.53 15.56
CA PRO A 142 -0.21 -5.96 14.24
C PRO A 142 -1.25 -6.88 13.60
N GLY A 143 -1.30 -6.88 12.27
CA GLY A 143 -2.14 -7.82 11.51
C GLY A 143 -1.71 -9.26 11.69
N LYS A 144 -2.59 -10.16 11.30
CA LYS A 144 -2.36 -11.61 11.39
C LYS A 144 -1.53 -12.09 10.20
N ASN A 145 -0.68 -13.08 10.43
CA ASN A 145 -0.01 -13.79 9.36
C ASN A 145 -1.01 -14.70 8.62
N LEU A 146 -0.90 -14.75 7.29
CA LEU A 146 -1.65 -15.67 6.46
C LEU A 146 -0.71 -16.75 5.92
N ARG A 147 -1.16 -17.99 5.99
CA ARG A 147 -0.52 -19.11 5.29
C ARG A 147 -1.41 -19.47 4.10
N LEU A 148 -0.83 -19.44 2.92
CA LEU A 148 -1.49 -19.82 1.68
C LEU A 148 -1.17 -21.29 1.35
N SER A 149 -2.04 -21.93 0.58
CA SER A 149 -1.81 -23.28 0.04
C SER A 149 -0.83 -23.29 -1.13
N ILE A 150 -0.44 -22.13 -1.63
CA ILE A 150 0.46 -21.99 -2.77
C ILE A 150 1.83 -22.58 -2.45
N ASP A 151 2.27 -23.52 -3.31
CA ASP A 151 3.64 -24.02 -3.34
C ASP A 151 4.49 -23.04 -4.16
N LEU A 152 5.46 -22.40 -3.49
CA LEU A 152 6.27 -21.37 -4.11
C LEU A 152 7.20 -21.93 -5.22
N GLU A 153 7.70 -23.15 -5.06
CA GLU A 153 8.58 -23.77 -6.06
C GLU A 153 7.78 -24.13 -7.31
N LEU A 154 6.59 -24.69 -7.13
CA LEU A 154 5.67 -25.00 -8.22
C LEU A 154 5.21 -23.73 -8.93
N GLN A 155 4.90 -22.66 -8.20
CA GLN A 155 4.54 -21.35 -8.75
C GLN A 155 5.69 -20.78 -9.60
N ALA A 156 6.92 -20.79 -9.07
CA ALA A 156 8.10 -20.30 -9.76
C ALA A 156 8.41 -21.14 -11.01
N LEU A 157 8.23 -22.47 -10.95
CA LEU A 157 8.37 -23.36 -12.12
C LEU A 157 7.35 -22.99 -13.19
N GLY A 158 6.08 -22.87 -12.81
CA GLY A 158 5.00 -22.51 -13.72
C GLY A 158 5.23 -21.17 -14.42
N GLU A 159 5.67 -20.14 -13.68
CA GLU A 159 6.00 -18.84 -14.27
C GLU A 159 7.17 -18.92 -15.25
N ARG A 160 8.21 -19.71 -14.96
CA ARG A 160 9.31 -19.96 -15.90
C ARG A 160 8.86 -20.68 -17.17
N LEU A 161 8.02 -21.71 -17.04
CA LEU A 161 7.49 -22.46 -18.19
C LEU A 161 6.59 -21.61 -19.09
N MET A 162 5.94 -20.61 -18.52
CA MET A 162 5.07 -19.68 -19.23
C MET A 162 5.81 -18.46 -19.79
N ASN A 163 7.10 -18.33 -19.56
CA ASN A 163 7.86 -17.21 -20.09
C ASN A 163 7.76 -17.12 -21.62
N GLY A 164 7.43 -15.94 -22.14
CA GLY A 164 7.22 -15.69 -23.57
C GLY A 164 5.91 -16.27 -24.14
N LYS A 165 5.01 -16.78 -23.31
CA LYS A 165 3.71 -17.32 -23.71
C LYS A 165 2.56 -16.50 -23.14
N LEU A 166 1.39 -16.55 -23.78
CA LEU A 166 0.14 -15.97 -23.31
C LEU A 166 -0.77 -17.09 -22.79
N GLY A 167 -1.22 -16.98 -21.55
CA GLY A 167 -2.12 -17.98 -20.98
C GLY A 167 -2.02 -18.09 -19.47
N SER A 168 -2.46 -19.23 -18.93
CA SER A 168 -2.43 -19.50 -17.49
C SER A 168 -2.20 -20.98 -17.20
N ILE A 169 -1.65 -21.26 -16.02
CA ILE A 169 -1.56 -22.60 -15.42
C ILE A 169 -2.21 -22.54 -14.06
N VAL A 170 -3.08 -23.49 -13.76
CA VAL A 170 -3.67 -23.65 -12.43
C VAL A 170 -3.51 -25.11 -12.02
N ALA A 171 -2.93 -25.34 -10.85
CA ALA A 171 -2.86 -26.66 -10.23
C ALA A 171 -3.67 -26.68 -8.94
N ILE A 172 -4.56 -27.64 -8.82
CA ILE A 172 -5.44 -27.79 -7.66
C ILE A 172 -5.29 -29.22 -7.14
N GLU A 173 -5.17 -29.34 -5.82
CA GLU A 173 -5.21 -30.65 -5.14
C GLU A 173 -6.66 -31.16 -5.14
N PRO A 174 -6.99 -32.25 -5.82
CA PRO A 174 -8.37 -32.69 -5.99
C PRO A 174 -9.06 -33.11 -4.67
N SER A 175 -8.28 -33.59 -3.71
CA SER A 175 -8.79 -34.10 -2.45
C SER A 175 -9.20 -33.00 -1.47
N THR A 176 -8.52 -31.85 -1.52
CA THR A 176 -8.72 -30.74 -0.58
C THR A 176 -9.32 -29.49 -1.24
N GLY A 177 -9.17 -29.37 -2.56
CA GLY A 177 -9.52 -28.15 -3.29
C GLY A 177 -8.49 -27.03 -3.16
N GLU A 178 -7.34 -27.29 -2.53
CA GLU A 178 -6.30 -26.30 -2.36
C GLU A 178 -5.64 -25.94 -3.69
N VAL A 179 -5.49 -24.66 -3.94
CA VAL A 179 -4.76 -24.15 -5.11
C VAL A 179 -3.27 -24.17 -4.78
N LEU A 180 -2.53 -25.04 -5.47
CA LEU A 180 -1.08 -25.19 -5.28
C LEU A 180 -0.28 -24.21 -6.12
N CYS A 181 -0.75 -23.87 -7.33
CA CYS A 181 -0.20 -22.78 -8.10
C CYS A 181 -1.28 -22.13 -8.98
N MET A 182 -1.11 -20.84 -9.27
CA MET A 182 -1.95 -20.09 -10.20
C MET A 182 -1.09 -19.07 -10.94
N VAL A 183 -0.72 -19.42 -12.15
CA VAL A 183 0.14 -18.63 -13.02
C VAL A 183 -0.71 -17.91 -14.06
N SER A 184 -0.44 -16.64 -14.26
CA SER A 184 -0.96 -15.82 -15.36
C SER A 184 0.21 -15.24 -16.13
N SER A 185 0.27 -15.44 -17.43
CA SER A 185 1.39 -14.97 -18.25
C SER A 185 0.88 -14.08 -19.40
N PRO A 186 1.60 -12.98 -19.70
CA PRO A 186 2.78 -12.49 -18.98
C PRO A 186 2.44 -12.05 -17.56
N THR A 187 3.41 -12.18 -16.68
CA THR A 187 3.35 -11.73 -15.30
C THR A 187 4.24 -10.50 -15.09
N TYR A 188 4.28 -10.00 -13.89
CA TYR A 188 5.16 -8.92 -13.44
C TYR A 188 5.77 -9.25 -12.08
N ASP A 189 6.86 -8.58 -11.73
CA ASP A 189 7.45 -8.70 -10.41
C ASP A 189 6.60 -7.92 -9.38
N PRO A 190 6.05 -8.54 -8.33
CA PRO A 190 5.24 -7.85 -7.31
C PRO A 190 6.01 -6.73 -6.60
N ARG A 191 7.35 -6.80 -6.56
CA ARG A 191 8.20 -5.77 -5.97
C ARG A 191 8.13 -4.42 -6.71
N LEU A 192 7.75 -4.43 -8.01
CA LEU A 192 7.50 -3.20 -8.78
C LEU A 192 6.27 -2.43 -8.29
N MET A 193 5.35 -3.12 -7.59
CA MET A 193 4.11 -2.55 -7.09
C MET A 193 4.21 -2.07 -5.65
N VAL A 194 5.43 -1.81 -5.17
CA VAL A 194 5.71 -1.31 -3.82
C VAL A 194 6.44 0.02 -3.90
N GLY A 195 6.23 0.85 -2.87
CA GLY A 195 6.99 2.06 -2.68
C GLY A 195 6.61 3.20 -3.64
N ARG A 196 7.48 4.20 -3.71
CA ARG A 196 7.25 5.48 -4.40
C ARG A 196 7.05 5.32 -5.92
N GLN A 197 7.67 4.30 -6.51
CA GLN A 197 7.60 4.06 -7.95
C GLN A 197 6.35 3.28 -8.37
N ARG A 198 5.56 2.75 -7.42
CA ARG A 198 4.35 1.97 -7.70
C ARG A 198 3.45 2.61 -8.76
N GLY A 199 3.15 3.89 -8.61
CA GLY A 199 2.27 4.59 -9.55
C GLY A 199 2.83 4.69 -10.98
N GLN A 200 4.13 4.88 -11.10
CA GLN A 200 4.82 4.90 -12.39
C GLN A 200 4.86 3.50 -13.02
N ASN A 201 5.24 2.50 -12.24
CA ASN A 201 5.29 1.11 -12.69
C ASN A 201 3.90 0.59 -13.09
N ASN A 202 2.86 0.88 -12.32
CA ASN A 202 1.49 0.54 -12.68
C ASN A 202 1.08 1.15 -14.03
N ARG A 203 1.41 2.42 -14.29
CA ARG A 203 1.12 3.07 -15.58
C ARG A 203 1.86 2.40 -16.74
N LEU A 204 3.12 1.99 -16.54
CA LEU A 204 3.90 1.29 -17.56
C LEU A 204 3.29 -0.08 -17.86
N LEU A 205 3.01 -0.88 -16.82
CA LEU A 205 2.38 -2.19 -16.95
C LEU A 205 0.96 -2.12 -17.56
N SER A 206 0.19 -1.07 -17.25
CA SER A 206 -1.15 -0.87 -17.82
C SER A 206 -1.14 -0.53 -19.30
N ARG A 207 -0.05 0.08 -19.80
CA ARG A 207 0.11 0.42 -21.21
C ARG A 207 0.72 -0.69 -22.05
N ASP A 208 1.22 -1.74 -21.42
CA ASP A 208 1.80 -2.87 -22.12
C ASP A 208 0.72 -3.61 -22.93
N PRO A 209 0.89 -3.77 -24.25
CA PRO A 209 -0.08 -4.44 -25.12
C PRO A 209 -0.33 -5.91 -24.72
N HIS A 210 0.64 -6.56 -24.06
CA HIS A 210 0.50 -7.93 -23.57
C HIS A 210 -0.30 -8.03 -22.27
N LYS A 211 -0.70 -6.90 -21.67
CA LYS A 211 -1.56 -6.81 -20.47
C LYS A 211 -1.07 -7.68 -19.30
N PRO A 212 0.13 -7.42 -18.77
CA PRO A 212 0.68 -8.22 -17.67
C PRO A 212 -0.11 -8.10 -16.36
N LEU A 213 -0.91 -7.05 -16.18
CA LEU A 213 -1.78 -6.90 -15.00
C LEU A 213 -3.05 -7.75 -15.06
N LEU A 214 -3.39 -8.33 -16.22
CA LEU A 214 -4.57 -9.16 -16.37
C LEU A 214 -4.34 -10.55 -15.76
N ASN A 215 -5.13 -10.91 -14.75
CA ASN A 215 -5.16 -12.28 -14.23
C ASN A 215 -5.92 -13.19 -15.18
N ARG A 216 -5.20 -13.86 -16.09
CA ARG A 216 -5.78 -14.73 -17.12
C ARG A 216 -6.37 -16.00 -16.55
N ALA A 217 -5.91 -16.47 -15.41
CA ALA A 217 -6.45 -17.65 -14.75
C ALA A 217 -7.91 -17.46 -14.30
N ILE A 218 -8.29 -16.21 -13.97
CA ILE A 218 -9.63 -15.87 -13.44
C ILE A 218 -10.45 -15.08 -14.45
N MET A 219 -9.81 -14.17 -15.19
CA MET A 219 -10.49 -13.21 -16.06
C MET A 219 -10.30 -13.51 -17.56
N GLY A 220 -9.50 -14.50 -17.90
CA GLY A 220 -9.27 -14.88 -19.30
C GLY A 220 -10.54 -15.43 -19.92
N GLN A 221 -10.90 -14.92 -21.11
CA GLN A 221 -11.98 -15.44 -21.93
C GLN A 221 -11.39 -15.89 -23.24
N TYR A 222 -11.32 -17.21 -23.42
CA TYR A 222 -10.79 -17.84 -24.61
C TYR A 222 -11.87 -18.73 -25.24
N PRO A 223 -11.99 -18.79 -26.58
CA PRO A 223 -12.87 -19.76 -27.20
C PRO A 223 -12.39 -21.17 -26.84
N PRO A 224 -13.28 -22.08 -26.45
CA PRO A 224 -12.91 -23.47 -26.24
C PRO A 224 -12.37 -24.07 -27.53
N GLY A 225 -11.20 -24.72 -27.43
CA GLY A 225 -10.56 -25.40 -28.55
C GLY A 225 -11.22 -26.73 -28.88
#